data_a27bf53fd6ae0e2b717e3ce14f5ecde7
#
_entry.id   a27bf53fd6ae0e2b717e3ce14f5ecde7
#
_cell.length_a   1.000
_cell.length_b   1.000
_cell.length_c   1.000
_cell.angle_alpha   90.00
_cell.angle_beta   90.00
_cell.angle_gamma   90.00
#
_symmetry.space_group_name_H-M   'P 1'
#
loop_
_entity.id
_entity.type
_entity.pdbx_description
1 polymer ?
#
loop_
_entity_poly.entity_id
_entity_poly.type
_entity_poly.pdbx_seq_one_letter_code
_entity_poly.pdbx_strand_id
1 'polypeptide(L)'
;MKVLVIQNRMGIGDLFIFLPYICAISKELNAPISLLARQNTRAKDLLKDNPHIKEVITLDRDDKNRSGRHQGFFGTLNLIKDLRKQKFDKSFTFNSSARYALITKMAGITDRHQYPLFQKKNQNIIETAKNFINIHLGQNINSDSEIFIDEKKINDAKKQFKITSDKLHIILGVGGSGPTKRVDAEKFIKFMDLINEVKNCIFYLAAGSNSIEQQIVDKILNSTHKNNCITLNKMDIVNTLPVIRNCHLAVCNDSSFSHISAALGIKTLVLMTDTPLLYGSYSSRMTAILPEGLKDVTHDTLGKDKINPEEIYIKVKKILNL
;
A
#
# COMPACT_ATOMS: atom_id res chain seq x y z
N MET A 1 23.33 -12.54 13.48
CA MET A 1 21.95 -12.87 13.86
C MET A 1 21.08 -12.82 12.60
N LYS A 2 20.27 -13.86 12.34
CA LYS A 2 19.31 -13.92 11.24
C LYS A 2 17.88 -13.75 11.80
N VAL A 3 17.17 -12.75 11.35
CA VAL A 3 15.84 -12.40 11.88
C VAL A 3 14.78 -12.63 10.81
N LEU A 4 13.74 -13.38 11.15
CA LEU A 4 12.56 -13.60 10.34
C LEU A 4 11.40 -12.71 10.82
N VAL A 5 10.80 -11.94 9.93
CA VAL A 5 9.54 -11.25 10.20
C VAL A 5 8.44 -11.88 9.35
N ILE A 6 7.32 -12.24 9.97
CA ILE A 6 6.17 -12.86 9.31
C ILE A 6 5.02 -11.86 9.28
N GLN A 7 4.69 -11.38 8.08
CA GLN A 7 3.50 -10.59 7.79
C GLN A 7 2.71 -11.33 6.68
N ASN A 8 1.62 -11.98 7.05
CA ASN A 8 0.88 -12.87 6.17
C ASN A 8 -0.46 -12.31 5.65
N ARG A 9 -0.76 -11.04 5.91
CA ARG A 9 -1.95 -10.37 5.38
C ARG A 9 -1.80 -10.13 3.87
N MET A 10 -2.93 -9.96 3.20
CA MET A 10 -2.98 -9.86 1.74
C MET A 10 -3.02 -8.41 1.27
N GLY A 11 -2.39 -8.18 0.13
CA GLY A 11 -2.45 -6.89 -0.57
C GLY A 11 -1.33 -5.93 -0.23
N ILE A 12 -1.15 -4.97 -1.12
CA ILE A 12 -0.10 -3.94 -1.05
C ILE A 12 -0.38 -2.98 0.12
N GLY A 13 -1.66 -2.67 0.39
CA GLY A 13 -2.03 -1.79 1.50
C GLY A 13 -1.59 -2.34 2.86
N ASP A 14 -1.89 -3.61 3.14
CA ASP A 14 -1.44 -4.24 4.38
C ASP A 14 0.10 -4.27 4.49
N LEU A 15 0.82 -4.46 3.39
CA LEU A 15 2.28 -4.39 3.41
C LEU A 15 2.76 -3.04 3.95
N PHE A 16 2.25 -1.95 3.40
CA PHE A 16 2.68 -0.61 3.80
C PHE A 16 2.20 -0.20 5.20
N ILE A 17 1.03 -0.66 5.63
CA ILE A 17 0.58 -0.45 7.01
C ILE A 17 1.56 -1.07 8.02
N PHE A 18 2.10 -2.25 7.72
CA PHE A 18 3.01 -2.95 8.63
C PHE A 18 4.50 -2.58 8.44
N LEU A 19 4.88 -1.98 7.32
CA LEU A 19 6.28 -1.71 6.97
C LEU A 19 7.04 -0.88 8.02
N PRO A 20 6.49 0.17 8.64
CA PRO A 20 7.19 0.92 9.70
C PRO A 20 7.58 0.04 10.88
N TYR A 21 6.71 -0.88 11.28
CA TYR A 21 6.95 -1.82 12.39
C TYR A 21 7.99 -2.88 12.01
N ILE A 22 7.96 -3.34 10.76
CA ILE A 22 8.95 -4.27 10.19
C ILE A 22 10.33 -3.62 10.16
N CYS A 23 10.43 -2.38 9.68
CA CYS A 23 11.68 -1.62 9.63
C CYS A 23 12.21 -1.28 11.03
N ALA A 24 11.32 -1.04 12.01
CA ALA A 24 11.72 -0.81 13.40
C ALA A 24 12.45 -2.01 14.01
N ILE A 25 12.02 -3.24 13.69
CA ILE A 25 12.72 -4.46 14.14
C ILE A 25 14.15 -4.48 13.58
N SER A 26 14.33 -4.17 12.30
CA SER A 26 15.66 -4.10 11.68
C SER A 26 16.56 -3.04 12.33
N LYS A 27 16.00 -1.85 12.60
CA LYS A 27 16.73 -0.73 13.22
C LYS A 27 17.17 -1.08 14.64
N GLU A 28 16.26 -1.59 15.47
CA GLU A 28 16.53 -1.96 16.85
C GLU A 28 17.59 -3.07 16.98
N LEU A 29 17.49 -4.06 16.10
CA LEU A 29 18.43 -5.18 16.10
C LEU A 29 19.73 -4.88 15.33
N ASN A 30 19.84 -3.70 14.74
CA ASN A 30 20.96 -3.28 13.88
C ASN A 30 21.33 -4.34 12.83
N ALA A 31 20.30 -4.96 12.22
CA ALA A 31 20.47 -6.03 11.23
C ALA A 31 19.30 -6.04 10.24
N PRO A 32 19.56 -6.15 8.93
CA PRO A 32 18.49 -6.30 7.95
C PRO A 32 17.78 -7.65 8.15
N ILE A 33 16.44 -7.65 7.97
CA ILE A 33 15.58 -8.79 8.26
C ILE A 33 15.16 -9.55 6.98
N SER A 34 14.81 -10.83 7.13
CA SER A 34 14.12 -11.59 6.10
C SER A 34 12.60 -11.49 6.35
N LEU A 35 11.85 -11.05 5.34
CA LEU A 35 10.40 -10.85 5.43
C LEU A 35 9.66 -12.01 4.75
N LEU A 36 8.84 -12.76 5.49
CA LEU A 36 7.88 -13.71 4.91
C LEU A 36 6.57 -12.98 4.62
N ALA A 37 6.26 -12.79 3.35
CA ALA A 37 5.07 -12.09 2.88
C ALA A 37 4.38 -12.84 1.72
N ARG A 38 3.08 -12.59 1.52
CA ARG A 38 2.34 -13.19 0.40
C ARG A 38 2.75 -12.58 -0.93
N GLN A 39 2.62 -13.37 -2.00
CA GLN A 39 2.95 -12.94 -3.37
C GLN A 39 2.16 -11.70 -3.80
N ASN A 40 0.87 -11.63 -3.49
CA ASN A 40 0.00 -10.52 -3.88
C ASN A 40 0.31 -9.18 -3.18
N THR A 41 1.20 -9.17 -2.18
CA THR A 41 1.74 -7.93 -1.59
C THR A 41 2.75 -7.26 -2.50
N ARG A 42 3.30 -7.95 -3.50
CA ARG A 42 4.41 -7.49 -4.34
C ARG A 42 5.63 -7.04 -3.52
N ALA A 43 5.76 -7.52 -2.27
CA ALA A 43 6.84 -7.09 -1.37
C ALA A 43 8.23 -7.31 -1.96
N LYS A 44 8.45 -8.41 -2.69
CA LYS A 44 9.74 -8.72 -3.34
C LYS A 44 10.18 -7.63 -4.32
N ASP A 45 9.23 -7.05 -5.03
CA ASP A 45 9.48 -6.03 -6.04
C ASP A 45 9.54 -4.63 -5.40
N LEU A 46 8.57 -4.32 -4.52
CA LEU A 46 8.39 -3.00 -3.92
C LEU A 46 9.44 -2.68 -2.85
N LEU A 47 10.02 -3.69 -2.20
CA LEU A 47 11.01 -3.52 -1.13
C LEU A 47 12.43 -3.91 -1.55
N LYS A 48 12.68 -4.06 -2.86
CA LYS A 48 13.97 -4.53 -3.40
C LYS A 48 15.16 -3.69 -2.92
N ASP A 49 14.98 -2.38 -2.90
CA ASP A 49 16.04 -1.42 -2.55
C ASP A 49 15.92 -0.94 -1.08
N ASN A 50 15.08 -1.58 -0.25
CA ASN A 50 14.90 -1.20 1.14
C ASN A 50 16.07 -1.70 2.01
N PRO A 51 16.84 -0.81 2.68
CA PRO A 51 18.04 -1.19 3.42
C PRO A 51 17.76 -2.04 4.67
N HIS A 52 16.51 -2.06 5.14
CA HIS A 52 16.09 -2.83 6.31
C HIS A 52 15.67 -4.27 5.97
N ILE A 53 15.49 -4.57 4.66
CA ILE A 53 15.01 -5.86 4.18
C ILE A 53 16.15 -6.57 3.45
N LYS A 54 16.66 -7.65 4.03
CA LYS A 54 17.69 -8.48 3.40
C LYS A 54 17.13 -9.25 2.19
N GLU A 55 15.95 -9.84 2.39
CA GLU A 55 15.26 -10.63 1.38
C GLU A 55 13.77 -10.72 1.69
N VAL A 56 12.97 -10.98 0.68
CA VAL A 56 11.55 -11.34 0.82
C VAL A 56 11.36 -12.81 0.45
N ILE A 57 10.93 -13.60 1.43
CA ILE A 57 10.54 -15.00 1.26
C ILE A 57 9.04 -15.01 0.88
N THR A 58 8.73 -15.58 -0.27
CA THR A 58 7.33 -15.64 -0.73
C THR A 58 6.56 -16.70 0.02
N LEU A 59 5.51 -16.30 0.72
CA LEU A 59 4.48 -17.19 1.23
C LEU A 59 3.53 -17.55 0.08
N ASP A 60 3.83 -18.65 -0.61
CA ASP A 60 3.02 -19.19 -1.71
C ASP A 60 1.80 -19.90 -1.14
N ARG A 61 0.72 -19.13 -0.98
CA ARG A 61 -0.54 -19.58 -0.43
C ARG A 61 -1.71 -18.79 -1.02
N ASP A 62 -2.63 -19.48 -1.64
CA ASP A 62 -3.89 -18.95 -2.14
C ASP A 62 -5.06 -19.56 -1.35
N ASP A 63 -5.64 -18.76 -0.45
CA ASP A 63 -6.76 -19.23 0.39
C ASP A 63 -8.07 -19.33 -0.41
N LYS A 64 -8.22 -18.53 -1.49
CA LYS A 64 -9.42 -18.54 -2.33
C LYS A 64 -9.50 -19.82 -3.18
N ASN A 65 -8.41 -20.15 -3.86
CA ASN A 65 -8.33 -21.33 -4.72
C ASN A 65 -7.81 -22.58 -3.98
N ARG A 66 -7.50 -22.46 -2.69
CA ARG A 66 -6.91 -23.52 -1.85
C ARG A 66 -5.67 -24.15 -2.48
N SER A 67 -4.82 -23.34 -3.12
CA SER A 67 -3.63 -23.76 -3.85
C SER A 67 -2.36 -23.09 -3.33
N GLY A 68 -1.21 -23.52 -3.85
CA GLY A 68 0.11 -23.00 -3.49
C GLY A 68 0.92 -23.97 -2.63
N ARG A 69 2.24 -23.86 -2.74
CA ARG A 69 3.21 -24.73 -2.06
C ARG A 69 3.06 -24.75 -0.53
N HIS A 70 2.58 -23.64 0.06
CA HIS A 70 2.41 -23.47 1.50
C HIS A 70 0.95 -23.60 1.96
N GLN A 71 0.05 -24.13 1.12
CA GLN A 71 -1.37 -24.29 1.45
C GLN A 71 -1.65 -25.60 2.17
N GLY A 72 -2.57 -25.58 3.15
CA GLY A 72 -3.03 -26.74 3.89
C GLY A 72 -1.97 -27.35 4.81
N PHE A 73 -2.19 -28.62 5.20
CA PHE A 73 -1.32 -29.37 6.12
C PHE A 73 0.08 -29.61 5.53
N PHE A 74 0.15 -30.21 4.34
CA PHE A 74 1.43 -30.45 3.65
C PHE A 74 2.17 -29.14 3.33
N GLY A 75 1.45 -28.09 2.99
CA GLY A 75 2.04 -26.76 2.80
C GLY A 75 2.61 -26.18 4.08
N THR A 76 2.08 -26.54 5.25
CA THR A 76 2.67 -26.17 6.53
C THR A 76 4.02 -26.87 6.73
N LEU A 77 4.12 -28.16 6.41
CA LEU A 77 5.37 -28.91 6.46
C LEU A 77 6.41 -28.38 5.47
N ASN A 78 5.98 -28.03 4.26
CA ASN A 78 6.86 -27.40 3.27
C ASN A 78 7.44 -26.07 3.81
N LEU A 79 6.61 -25.20 4.38
CA LEU A 79 7.07 -23.94 4.94
C LEU A 79 8.05 -24.15 6.12
N ILE A 80 7.78 -25.11 6.99
CA ILE A 80 8.71 -25.52 8.06
C ILE A 80 10.07 -25.92 7.48
N LYS A 81 10.06 -26.77 6.46
CA LYS A 81 11.30 -27.25 5.79
C LYS A 81 12.06 -26.09 5.15
N ASP A 82 11.36 -25.19 4.47
CA ASP A 82 11.97 -24.04 3.80
C ASP A 82 12.60 -23.06 4.81
N LEU A 83 11.89 -22.73 5.91
CA LEU A 83 12.43 -21.85 6.94
C LEU A 83 13.56 -22.48 7.75
N ARG A 84 13.50 -23.81 8.03
CA ARG A 84 14.57 -24.53 8.75
C ARG A 84 15.89 -24.47 8.00
N LYS A 85 15.88 -24.51 6.67
CA LYS A 85 17.10 -24.39 5.85
C LYS A 85 17.79 -23.04 6.03
N GLN A 86 17.02 -21.98 6.34
CA GLN A 86 17.55 -20.63 6.49
C GLN A 86 18.27 -20.41 7.83
N LYS A 87 17.97 -21.24 8.86
CA LYS A 87 18.58 -21.16 10.21
C LYS A 87 18.42 -19.78 10.83
N PHE A 88 17.17 -19.35 11.03
CA PHE A 88 16.86 -18.11 11.73
C PHE A 88 17.07 -18.25 13.22
N ASP A 89 17.64 -17.21 13.85
CA ASP A 89 17.87 -17.12 15.29
C ASP A 89 16.62 -16.59 16.03
N LYS A 90 15.97 -15.58 15.42
CA LYS A 90 14.85 -14.84 16.01
C LYS A 90 13.70 -14.67 15.02
N SER A 91 12.45 -14.62 15.52
CA SER A 91 11.29 -14.31 14.68
C SER A 91 10.31 -13.36 15.35
N PHE A 92 9.70 -12.49 14.54
CA PHE A 92 8.57 -11.63 14.89
C PHE A 92 7.38 -11.96 13.99
N THR A 93 6.24 -12.33 14.57
CA THR A 93 5.07 -12.78 13.84
C THR A 93 3.87 -11.87 14.10
N PHE A 94 3.48 -11.08 13.11
CA PHE A 94 2.31 -10.19 13.15
C PHE A 94 1.02 -10.97 12.88
N ASN A 95 0.83 -12.06 13.62
CA ASN A 95 -0.33 -12.94 13.49
C ASN A 95 -0.55 -13.75 14.76
N SER A 96 -1.81 -13.99 15.15
CA SER A 96 -2.21 -14.71 16.37
C SER A 96 -2.54 -16.21 16.15
N SER A 97 -2.26 -16.76 14.96
CA SER A 97 -2.55 -18.14 14.64
C SER A 97 -1.53 -19.11 15.22
N ALA A 98 -2.02 -20.16 15.91
CA ALA A 98 -1.22 -21.28 16.39
C ALA A 98 -0.40 -21.97 15.28
N ARG A 99 -0.86 -21.89 14.01
CA ARG A 99 -0.12 -22.40 12.86
C ARG A 99 1.27 -21.80 12.76
N TYR A 100 1.40 -20.46 12.89
CA TYR A 100 2.72 -19.80 12.79
C TYR A 100 3.59 -20.04 14.03
N ALA A 101 3.00 -20.17 15.21
CA ALA A 101 3.74 -20.60 16.40
C ALA A 101 4.35 -22.00 16.21
N LEU A 102 3.59 -22.94 15.65
CA LEU A 102 4.07 -24.27 15.31
C LEU A 102 5.17 -24.24 14.23
N ILE A 103 4.96 -23.46 13.15
CA ILE A 103 5.92 -23.34 12.06
C ILE A 103 7.26 -22.84 12.55
N THR A 104 7.29 -21.72 13.30
CA THR A 104 8.52 -21.12 13.79
C THR A 104 9.24 -22.03 14.80
N LYS A 105 8.48 -22.70 15.70
CA LYS A 105 9.01 -23.70 16.65
C LYS A 105 9.64 -24.88 15.89
N MET A 106 8.92 -25.48 14.96
CA MET A 106 9.42 -26.64 14.21
C MET A 106 10.51 -26.28 13.20
N ALA A 107 10.60 -25.01 12.74
CA ALA A 107 11.73 -24.54 11.95
C ALA A 107 13.02 -24.40 12.76
N GLY A 108 12.97 -24.58 14.11
CA GLY A 108 14.13 -24.53 14.99
C GLY A 108 14.48 -23.11 15.45
N ILE A 109 13.57 -22.14 15.32
CA ILE A 109 13.80 -20.77 15.78
C ILE A 109 13.62 -20.75 17.32
N THR A 110 14.64 -20.33 18.04
CA THR A 110 14.65 -20.37 19.52
C THR A 110 13.98 -19.16 20.14
N ASP A 111 14.25 -17.97 19.62
CA ASP A 111 13.70 -16.70 20.11
C ASP A 111 12.52 -16.26 19.23
N ARG A 112 11.28 -16.39 19.76
CA ARG A 112 10.05 -16.22 19.00
C ARG A 112 9.12 -15.25 19.69
N HIS A 113 8.79 -14.17 18.97
CA HIS A 113 7.80 -13.17 19.35
C HIS A 113 6.61 -13.27 18.42
N GLN A 114 5.41 -13.34 18.97
CA GLN A 114 4.18 -13.47 18.20
C GLN A 114 3.04 -12.72 18.91
N TYR A 115 2.06 -12.27 18.16
CA TYR A 115 0.79 -11.81 18.74
C TYR A 115 0.20 -12.87 19.67
N PRO A 116 -0.47 -12.48 20.76
CA PRO A 116 -1.15 -13.44 21.63
C PRO A 116 -2.04 -14.38 20.82
N LEU A 117 -1.97 -15.69 21.13
CA LEU A 117 -2.79 -16.68 20.45
C LEU A 117 -4.27 -16.43 20.73
N PHE A 118 -5.11 -16.72 19.73
CA PHE A 118 -6.56 -16.60 19.82
C PHE A 118 -7.08 -15.16 20.05
N GLN A 119 -6.30 -14.15 19.72
CA GLN A 119 -6.72 -12.76 19.80
C GLN A 119 -7.92 -12.50 18.87
N LYS A 120 -8.92 -11.72 19.34
CA LYS A 120 -10.14 -11.42 18.57
C LYS A 120 -9.80 -10.71 17.24
N LYS A 121 -10.53 -11.08 16.17
CA LYS A 121 -10.28 -10.58 14.79
C LYS A 121 -10.56 -9.09 14.59
N ASN A 122 -11.37 -8.47 15.45
CA ASN A 122 -11.85 -7.09 15.30
C ASN A 122 -10.97 -6.05 16.02
N GLN A 123 -9.67 -6.20 15.97
CA GLN A 123 -8.77 -5.21 16.55
C GLN A 123 -8.26 -4.23 15.49
N ASN A 124 -8.00 -2.99 15.93
CA ASN A 124 -7.28 -2.03 15.13
C ASN A 124 -5.87 -2.58 14.84
N ILE A 125 -5.60 -2.90 13.58
CA ILE A 125 -4.36 -3.56 13.16
C ILE A 125 -3.12 -2.71 13.43
N ILE A 126 -3.26 -1.40 13.41
CA ILE A 126 -2.18 -0.43 13.67
C ILE A 126 -1.85 -0.44 15.16
N GLU A 127 -2.86 -0.28 16.02
CA GLU A 127 -2.66 -0.31 17.47
C GLU A 127 -2.10 -1.66 17.95
N THR A 128 -2.57 -2.76 17.35
CA THR A 128 -2.03 -4.09 17.64
C THR A 128 -0.55 -4.20 17.27
N ALA A 129 -0.15 -3.65 16.12
CA ALA A 129 1.24 -3.65 15.69
C ALA A 129 2.11 -2.74 16.56
N LYS A 130 1.62 -1.54 16.91
CA LYS A 130 2.31 -0.61 17.84
C LYS A 130 2.57 -1.27 19.20
N ASN A 131 1.53 -1.85 19.79
CA ASN A 131 1.64 -2.51 21.08
C ASN A 131 2.61 -3.70 21.04
N PHE A 132 2.60 -4.48 19.95
CA PHE A 132 3.52 -5.59 19.78
C PHE A 132 4.99 -5.12 19.74
N ILE A 133 5.29 -4.08 18.98
CA ILE A 133 6.63 -3.51 18.91
C ILE A 133 7.04 -2.87 20.25
N ASN A 134 6.12 -2.16 20.89
CA ASN A 134 6.41 -1.57 22.21
C ASN A 134 6.73 -2.65 23.26
N ILE A 135 5.93 -3.72 23.35
CA ILE A 135 6.15 -4.80 24.32
C ILE A 135 7.49 -5.51 24.11
N HIS A 136 7.89 -5.75 22.86
CA HIS A 136 9.06 -6.60 22.57
C HIS A 136 10.35 -5.82 22.30
N LEU A 137 10.24 -4.53 21.93
CA LEU A 137 11.41 -3.70 21.59
C LEU A 137 11.47 -2.38 22.38
N GLY A 138 10.46 -2.05 23.19
CA GLY A 138 10.38 -0.78 23.92
C GLY A 138 10.21 0.46 23.03
N GLN A 139 9.84 0.25 21.75
CA GLN A 139 9.77 1.31 20.73
C GLN A 139 8.34 1.78 20.49
N ASN A 140 8.14 3.10 20.39
CA ASN A 140 6.88 3.70 19.96
C ASN A 140 7.02 4.20 18.52
N ILE A 141 6.37 3.53 17.57
CA ILE A 141 6.55 3.77 16.15
C ILE A 141 5.48 4.74 15.64
N ASN A 142 5.93 5.89 15.13
CA ASN A 142 5.11 6.93 14.50
C ASN A 142 5.61 7.30 13.10
N SER A 143 6.53 6.52 12.53
CA SER A 143 7.08 6.78 11.20
C SER A 143 6.13 6.32 10.10
N ASP A 144 6.16 7.02 8.96
CA ASP A 144 5.50 6.58 7.74
C ASP A 144 6.27 5.45 7.05
N SER A 145 5.57 4.72 6.19
CA SER A 145 6.19 3.76 5.28
C SER A 145 7.02 4.45 4.22
N GLU A 146 8.11 3.80 3.79
CA GLU A 146 8.98 4.33 2.73
C GLU A 146 9.30 3.27 1.68
N ILE A 147 9.21 3.67 0.41
CA ILE A 147 9.75 2.95 -0.74
C ILE A 147 11.05 3.64 -1.15
N PHE A 148 12.12 2.86 -1.22
CA PHE A 148 13.41 3.32 -1.69
C PHE A 148 13.54 3.09 -3.19
N ILE A 149 13.98 4.11 -3.92
CA ILE A 149 14.19 4.08 -5.36
C ILE A 149 15.52 4.77 -5.66
N ASP A 150 16.28 4.21 -6.58
CA ASP A 150 17.50 4.83 -7.10
C ASP A 150 17.19 6.21 -7.72
N GLU A 151 17.92 7.24 -7.29
CA GLU A 151 17.80 8.61 -7.76
C GLU A 151 17.97 8.74 -9.29
N LYS A 152 18.80 7.90 -9.90
CA LYS A 152 18.94 7.84 -11.36
C LYS A 152 17.61 7.49 -12.02
N LYS A 153 16.88 6.48 -11.50
CA LYS A 153 15.56 6.09 -12.04
C LYS A 153 14.54 7.22 -11.89
N ILE A 154 14.57 7.97 -10.78
CA ILE A 154 13.69 9.12 -10.55
C ILE A 154 13.98 10.20 -11.59
N ASN A 155 15.24 10.53 -11.81
CA ASN A 155 15.68 11.55 -12.78
C ASN A 155 15.39 11.12 -14.23
N ASP A 156 15.59 9.86 -14.57
CA ASP A 156 15.28 9.31 -15.90
C ASP A 156 13.77 9.37 -16.19
N ALA A 157 12.93 9.00 -15.21
CA ALA A 157 11.48 9.14 -15.32
C ALA A 157 11.06 10.62 -15.48
N LYS A 158 11.67 11.54 -14.72
CA LYS A 158 11.40 12.97 -14.86
C LYS A 158 11.65 13.48 -16.28
N LYS A 159 12.74 13.04 -16.90
CA LYS A 159 13.08 13.41 -18.30
C LYS A 159 12.12 12.75 -19.28
N GLN A 160 11.90 11.43 -19.15
CA GLN A 160 11.05 10.65 -20.05
C GLN A 160 9.61 11.17 -20.11
N PHE A 161 9.04 11.50 -18.96
CA PHE A 161 7.66 11.99 -18.84
C PHE A 161 7.55 13.52 -18.90
N LYS A 162 8.68 14.23 -19.18
CA LYS A 162 8.74 15.69 -19.27
C LYS A 162 8.09 16.37 -18.06
N ILE A 163 8.43 15.91 -16.85
CA ILE A 163 7.89 16.46 -15.61
C ILE A 163 8.62 17.77 -15.30
N THR A 164 7.90 18.87 -15.35
CA THR A 164 8.41 20.25 -15.22
C THR A 164 7.78 20.97 -14.03
N SER A 165 8.39 22.04 -13.57
CA SER A 165 7.91 22.80 -12.40
C SER A 165 6.80 23.82 -12.73
N ASP A 166 6.56 24.12 -14.01
CA ASP A 166 5.53 25.03 -14.47
C ASP A 166 4.12 24.42 -14.46
N LYS A 167 4.04 23.09 -14.42
CA LYS A 167 2.78 22.33 -14.38
C LYS A 167 2.63 21.59 -13.05
N LEU A 168 1.39 21.35 -12.68
CA LEU A 168 1.06 20.49 -11.56
C LEU A 168 0.90 19.04 -12.04
N HIS A 169 1.69 18.13 -11.50
CA HIS A 169 1.67 16.71 -11.84
C HIS A 169 0.91 15.93 -10.76
N ILE A 170 -0.21 15.32 -11.12
CA ILE A 170 -1.13 14.65 -10.19
C ILE A 170 -1.31 13.18 -10.60
N ILE A 171 -1.15 12.26 -9.64
CA ILE A 171 -1.57 10.87 -9.81
C ILE A 171 -3.08 10.78 -9.58
N LEU A 172 -3.79 10.15 -10.50
CA LEU A 172 -5.19 9.74 -10.34
C LEU A 172 -5.24 8.21 -10.25
N GLY A 173 -5.37 7.67 -9.04
CA GLY A 173 -5.51 6.24 -8.78
C GLY A 173 -6.97 5.82 -8.92
N VAL A 174 -7.41 5.59 -10.17
CA VAL A 174 -8.82 5.33 -10.50
C VAL A 174 -9.24 3.87 -10.32
N GLY A 175 -8.27 2.96 -10.11
CA GLY A 175 -8.53 1.55 -9.84
C GLY A 175 -8.99 1.28 -8.40
N GLY A 176 -9.40 0.03 -8.13
CA GLY A 176 -9.81 -0.41 -6.79
C GLY A 176 -10.17 -1.90 -6.76
N SER A 177 -9.94 -2.58 -5.62
CA SER A 177 -10.09 -4.03 -5.47
C SER A 177 -11.53 -4.54 -5.55
N GLY A 178 -12.53 -3.65 -5.54
CA GLY A 178 -13.95 -3.99 -5.62
C GLY A 178 -14.78 -2.90 -6.28
N PRO A 179 -15.99 -3.23 -6.78
CA PRO A 179 -16.86 -2.25 -7.45
C PRO A 179 -17.28 -1.10 -6.52
N THR A 180 -17.41 -1.36 -5.23
CA THR A 180 -17.82 -0.39 -4.21
C THR A 180 -16.71 0.63 -3.87
N LYS A 181 -15.46 0.34 -4.26
CA LYS A 181 -14.29 1.20 -4.04
C LYS A 181 -13.91 2.05 -5.24
N ARG A 182 -14.54 1.83 -6.40
CA ARG A 182 -14.22 2.56 -7.62
C ARG A 182 -15.19 3.72 -7.80
N VAL A 183 -14.70 4.91 -7.54
CA VAL A 183 -15.42 6.16 -7.85
C VAL A 183 -15.49 6.31 -9.36
N ASP A 184 -16.64 6.77 -9.87
CA ASP A 184 -16.90 6.87 -11.28
C ASP A 184 -16.05 7.94 -11.97
N ALA A 185 -15.79 7.76 -13.28
CA ALA A 185 -14.91 8.63 -14.08
C ALA A 185 -15.36 10.10 -14.04
N GLU A 186 -16.66 10.34 -14.04
CA GLU A 186 -17.29 11.66 -14.04
C GLU A 186 -16.88 12.50 -12.83
N LYS A 187 -16.66 11.86 -11.67
CA LYS A 187 -16.18 12.54 -10.45
C LYS A 187 -14.73 13.01 -10.59
N PHE A 188 -13.88 12.18 -11.21
CA PHE A 188 -12.50 12.54 -11.51
C PHE A 188 -12.45 13.66 -12.56
N ILE A 189 -13.25 13.57 -13.63
CA ILE A 189 -13.33 14.59 -14.69
C ILE A 189 -13.75 15.93 -14.09
N LYS A 190 -14.79 15.95 -13.25
CA LYS A 190 -15.22 17.17 -12.56
C LYS A 190 -14.15 17.78 -11.69
N PHE A 191 -13.40 16.96 -10.94
CA PHE A 191 -12.23 17.42 -10.17
C PHE A 191 -11.15 18.01 -11.10
N MET A 192 -10.89 17.36 -12.24
CA MET A 192 -9.90 17.83 -13.23
C MET A 192 -10.32 19.17 -13.85
N ASP A 193 -11.61 19.39 -14.13
CA ASP A 193 -12.14 20.68 -14.57
C ASP A 193 -11.79 21.77 -13.55
N LEU A 194 -12.19 21.56 -12.29
CA LEU A 194 -12.00 22.54 -11.21
C LEU A 194 -10.52 22.92 -10.98
N ILE A 195 -9.61 21.94 -10.99
CA ILE A 195 -8.21 22.23 -10.72
C ILE A 195 -7.51 22.88 -11.92
N ASN A 196 -7.91 22.54 -13.15
CA ASN A 196 -7.34 23.14 -14.36
C ASN A 196 -7.72 24.61 -14.56
N GLU A 197 -8.81 25.08 -13.96
CA GLU A 197 -9.17 26.51 -13.95
C GLU A 197 -8.12 27.36 -13.19
N VAL A 198 -7.41 26.77 -12.23
CA VAL A 198 -6.47 27.47 -11.35
C VAL A 198 -5.01 27.21 -11.73
N LYS A 199 -4.71 26.01 -12.24
CA LYS A 199 -3.34 25.59 -12.54
C LYS A 199 -3.30 24.60 -13.70
N ASN A 200 -2.36 24.78 -14.62
CA ASN A 200 -2.11 23.80 -15.67
C ASN A 200 -1.67 22.46 -15.04
N CYS A 201 -2.42 21.39 -15.30
CA CYS A 201 -2.17 20.07 -14.71
C CYS A 201 -1.81 19.03 -15.78
N ILE A 202 -1.01 18.06 -15.38
CA ILE A 202 -0.82 16.78 -16.05
C ILE A 202 -1.29 15.68 -15.11
N PHE A 203 -2.16 14.80 -15.58
CA PHE A 203 -2.76 13.73 -14.80
C PHE A 203 -2.20 12.39 -15.24
N TYR A 204 -1.69 11.62 -14.26
CA TYR A 204 -1.17 10.28 -14.48
C TYR A 204 -2.23 9.27 -14.04
N LEU A 205 -2.85 8.58 -14.99
CA LEU A 205 -3.95 7.65 -14.73
C LEU A 205 -3.39 6.29 -14.33
N ALA A 206 -3.57 5.93 -13.06
CA ALA A 206 -3.10 4.68 -12.47
C ALA A 206 -4.29 3.74 -12.17
N ALA A 207 -4.29 2.58 -12.82
CA ALA A 207 -5.31 1.55 -12.70
C ALA A 207 -4.72 0.16 -12.89
N GLY A 208 -5.42 -0.87 -12.46
CA GLY A 208 -5.11 -2.26 -12.80
C GLY A 208 -5.48 -2.60 -14.26
N SER A 209 -5.13 -3.81 -14.68
CA SER A 209 -5.35 -4.28 -16.06
C SER A 209 -6.74 -4.88 -16.32
N ASN A 210 -7.63 -4.94 -15.31
CA ASN A 210 -8.97 -5.49 -15.51
C ASN A 210 -9.86 -4.56 -16.34
N SER A 211 -10.79 -5.14 -17.10
CA SER A 211 -11.63 -4.41 -18.07
C SER A 211 -12.45 -3.28 -17.46
N ILE A 212 -12.92 -3.43 -16.22
CA ILE A 212 -13.76 -2.42 -15.57
C ILE A 212 -12.93 -1.17 -15.22
N GLU A 213 -11.71 -1.36 -14.70
CA GLU A 213 -10.82 -0.22 -14.43
C GLU A 213 -10.35 0.45 -15.72
N GLN A 214 -10.14 -0.32 -16.79
CA GLN A 214 -9.83 0.23 -18.11
C GLN A 214 -10.96 1.09 -18.65
N GLN A 215 -12.23 0.71 -18.47
CA GLN A 215 -13.38 1.54 -18.85
C GLN A 215 -13.38 2.91 -18.17
N ILE A 216 -12.96 2.99 -16.90
CA ILE A 216 -12.84 4.28 -16.21
C ILE A 216 -11.74 5.13 -16.85
N VAL A 217 -10.57 4.51 -17.12
CA VAL A 217 -9.46 5.18 -17.82
C VAL A 217 -9.90 5.69 -19.18
N ASP A 218 -10.58 4.85 -19.98
CA ASP A 218 -11.05 5.20 -21.33
C ASP A 218 -12.06 6.36 -21.30
N LYS A 219 -12.98 6.39 -20.34
CA LYS A 219 -13.91 7.53 -20.17
C LYS A 219 -13.15 8.84 -19.90
N ILE A 220 -12.13 8.83 -19.04
CA ILE A 220 -11.30 10.02 -18.76
C ILE A 220 -10.53 10.43 -20.01
N LEU A 221 -9.97 9.50 -20.77
CA LEU A 221 -9.24 9.77 -22.03
C LEU A 221 -10.13 10.27 -23.16
N ASN A 222 -11.44 10.00 -23.11
CA ASN A 222 -12.41 10.52 -24.07
C ASN A 222 -13.02 11.87 -23.64
N SER A 223 -12.59 12.43 -22.50
CA SER A 223 -12.99 13.77 -22.05
C SER A 223 -12.15 14.88 -22.69
N THR A 224 -12.46 16.11 -22.34
CA THR A 224 -11.69 17.32 -22.73
C THR A 224 -10.25 17.30 -22.22
N HIS A 225 -9.95 16.45 -21.20
CA HIS A 225 -8.62 16.35 -20.58
C HIS A 225 -7.67 15.37 -21.26
N LYS A 226 -8.05 14.75 -22.39
CA LYS A 226 -7.24 13.76 -23.12
C LYS A 226 -5.77 14.16 -23.27
N ASN A 227 -5.52 15.40 -23.67
CA ASN A 227 -4.17 15.90 -23.94
C ASN A 227 -3.34 16.18 -22.67
N ASN A 228 -3.99 16.21 -21.51
CA ASN A 228 -3.37 16.41 -20.20
C ASN A 228 -3.23 15.10 -19.41
N CYS A 229 -3.58 13.97 -20.03
CA CYS A 229 -3.53 12.66 -19.38
C CYS A 229 -2.39 11.78 -19.92
N ILE A 230 -1.73 11.09 -19.01
CA ILE A 230 -0.73 10.06 -19.30
C ILE A 230 -1.16 8.78 -18.60
N THR A 231 -1.27 7.67 -19.33
CA THR A 231 -1.69 6.40 -18.74
C THR A 231 -0.50 5.60 -18.20
N LEU A 232 -0.62 5.08 -16.98
CA LEU A 232 0.34 4.18 -16.36
C LEU A 232 -0.13 2.72 -16.36
N ASN A 233 -1.35 2.44 -16.83
CA ASN A 233 -2.02 1.14 -16.77
C ASN A 233 -1.33 0.00 -17.56
N LYS A 234 -0.47 0.35 -18.52
CA LYS A 234 0.33 -0.62 -19.29
C LYS A 234 1.71 -0.88 -18.70
N MET A 235 2.07 -0.17 -17.64
CA MET A 235 3.37 -0.32 -16.97
C MET A 235 3.25 -1.34 -15.84
N ASP A 236 4.30 -2.13 -15.62
CA ASP A 236 4.41 -2.87 -14.36
C ASP A 236 4.46 -1.86 -13.20
N ILE A 237 3.86 -2.23 -12.08
CA ILE A 237 3.73 -1.34 -10.91
C ILE A 237 5.07 -0.78 -10.43
N VAL A 238 6.14 -1.56 -10.53
CA VAL A 238 7.50 -1.11 -10.13
C VAL A 238 8.01 0.00 -11.05
N ASN A 239 7.66 -0.05 -12.33
CA ASN A 239 8.06 0.97 -13.29
C ASN A 239 7.26 2.27 -13.14
N THR A 240 6.12 2.24 -12.45
CA THR A 240 5.36 3.46 -12.12
C THR A 240 5.95 4.24 -10.94
N LEU A 241 6.73 3.59 -10.07
CA LEU A 241 7.23 4.20 -8.83
C LEU A 241 8.05 5.49 -9.08
N PRO A 242 9.03 5.52 -10.02
CA PRO A 242 9.81 6.73 -10.28
C PRO A 242 8.95 7.86 -10.85
N VAL A 243 7.91 7.56 -11.60
CA VAL A 243 6.95 8.55 -12.13
C VAL A 243 6.15 9.16 -10.99
N ILE A 244 5.56 8.32 -10.14
CA ILE A 244 4.78 8.73 -8.97
C ILE A 244 5.64 9.59 -8.03
N ARG A 245 6.90 9.20 -7.78
CA ARG A 245 7.83 9.96 -6.93
C ARG A 245 8.06 11.40 -7.39
N ASN A 246 7.93 11.65 -8.68
CA ASN A 246 8.07 12.98 -9.28
C ASN A 246 6.75 13.80 -9.29
N CYS A 247 5.63 13.22 -8.84
CA CYS A 247 4.36 13.95 -8.80
C CYS A 247 4.22 14.80 -7.54
N HIS A 248 3.39 15.83 -7.61
CA HIS A 248 3.16 16.76 -6.51
C HIS A 248 2.11 16.25 -5.52
N LEU A 249 1.13 15.50 -6.02
CA LEU A 249 -0.02 15.03 -5.27
C LEU A 249 -0.58 13.75 -5.87
N ALA A 250 -1.28 12.97 -5.05
CA ALA A 250 -2.09 11.83 -5.50
C ALA A 250 -3.55 11.99 -5.04
N VAL A 251 -4.49 11.68 -5.93
CA VAL A 251 -5.92 11.53 -5.64
C VAL A 251 -6.31 10.12 -6.06
N CYS A 252 -6.56 9.25 -5.11
CA CYS A 252 -6.74 7.83 -5.38
C CYS A 252 -7.96 7.26 -4.69
N ASN A 253 -8.63 6.33 -5.34
CA ASN A 253 -9.51 5.40 -4.61
C ASN A 253 -8.71 4.67 -3.51
N ASP A 254 -9.39 4.07 -2.54
CA ASP A 254 -8.75 3.13 -1.60
C ASP A 254 -8.21 1.91 -2.37
N SER A 255 -6.96 2.02 -2.80
CA SER A 255 -6.29 1.08 -3.70
C SER A 255 -4.79 1.03 -3.45
N SER A 256 -4.09 0.13 -4.13
CA SER A 256 -2.62 0.01 -4.03
C SER A 256 -1.90 1.32 -4.31
N PHE A 257 -2.40 2.13 -5.24
CA PHE A 257 -1.75 3.39 -5.63
C PHE A 257 -1.82 4.46 -4.55
N SER A 258 -2.87 4.49 -3.70
CA SER A 258 -2.90 5.39 -2.55
C SER A 258 -1.79 5.08 -1.56
N HIS A 259 -1.60 3.81 -1.24
CA HIS A 259 -0.56 3.36 -0.31
C HIS A 259 0.86 3.57 -0.88
N ILE A 260 1.06 3.26 -2.16
CA ILE A 260 2.33 3.46 -2.86
C ILE A 260 2.69 4.94 -2.90
N SER A 261 1.76 5.82 -3.27
CA SER A 261 1.99 7.26 -3.33
C SER A 261 2.41 7.83 -1.98
N ALA A 262 1.70 7.45 -0.91
CA ALA A 262 2.07 7.85 0.45
C ALA A 262 3.45 7.32 0.86
N ALA A 263 3.77 6.05 0.53
CA ALA A 263 5.06 5.45 0.84
C ALA A 263 6.22 6.04 0.00
N LEU A 264 5.92 6.65 -1.14
CA LEU A 264 6.87 7.43 -1.95
C LEU A 264 7.02 8.88 -1.47
N GLY A 265 6.37 9.27 -0.38
CA GLY A 265 6.48 10.62 0.18
C GLY A 265 5.50 11.63 -0.41
N ILE A 266 4.54 11.19 -1.24
CA ILE A 266 3.58 12.07 -1.91
C ILE A 266 2.36 12.28 -1.02
N LYS A 267 1.92 13.53 -0.85
CA LYS A 267 0.65 13.84 -0.22
C LYS A 267 -0.48 13.20 -1.02
N THR A 268 -1.34 12.45 -0.35
CA THR A 268 -2.30 11.56 -1.00
C THR A 268 -3.69 11.78 -0.42
N LEU A 269 -4.64 12.18 -1.26
CA LEU A 269 -6.07 12.14 -0.94
C LEU A 269 -6.60 10.75 -1.26
N VAL A 270 -7.25 10.13 -0.31
CA VAL A 270 -7.81 8.77 -0.44
C VAL A 270 -9.32 8.84 -0.41
N LEU A 271 -9.96 8.46 -1.52
CA LEU A 271 -11.42 8.44 -1.64
C LEU A 271 -11.95 7.19 -0.93
N MET A 272 -12.40 7.38 0.31
CA MET A 272 -12.85 6.31 1.20
C MET A 272 -14.33 6.07 1.01
N THR A 273 -14.70 4.95 0.41
CA THR A 273 -16.09 4.68 0.01
C THR A 273 -16.74 3.51 0.71
N ASP A 274 -15.94 2.49 1.07
CA ASP A 274 -16.45 1.20 1.57
C ASP A 274 -15.40 0.38 2.34
N THR A 275 -14.52 1.07 3.06
CA THR A 275 -13.44 0.43 3.84
C THR A 275 -13.19 1.27 5.09
N PRO A 276 -12.85 0.66 6.24
CA PRO A 276 -12.56 1.39 7.46
C PRO A 276 -11.57 2.52 7.27
N LEU A 277 -11.84 3.67 7.85
CA LEU A 277 -11.12 4.92 7.70
C LEU A 277 -9.60 4.78 7.91
N LEU A 278 -9.19 3.85 8.78
CA LEU A 278 -7.77 3.61 9.05
C LEU A 278 -6.94 3.33 7.78
N TYR A 279 -7.54 2.74 6.73
CA TYR A 279 -6.81 2.44 5.49
C TYR A 279 -6.49 3.69 4.65
N GLY A 280 -7.22 4.76 4.85
CA GLY A 280 -6.99 6.05 4.18
C GLY A 280 -6.34 7.13 5.06
N SER A 281 -5.95 6.81 6.30
CA SER A 281 -5.47 7.80 7.27
C SER A 281 -4.35 7.33 8.20
N TYR A 282 -3.72 6.19 7.95
CA TYR A 282 -2.66 5.64 8.81
C TYR A 282 -1.31 6.36 8.67
N SER A 283 -1.11 7.12 7.63
CA SER A 283 0.12 7.86 7.34
C SER A 283 -0.14 9.36 7.45
N SER A 284 0.84 10.13 7.91
CA SER A 284 0.81 11.60 7.94
C SER A 284 0.70 12.22 6.53
N ARG A 285 0.95 11.42 5.51
CA ARG A 285 0.88 11.81 4.09
C ARG A 285 -0.49 11.55 3.47
N MET A 286 -1.39 10.85 4.18
CA MET A 286 -2.72 10.48 3.71
C MET A 286 -3.80 11.35 4.34
N THR A 287 -4.75 11.77 3.50
CA THR A 287 -5.96 12.49 3.94
C THR A 287 -7.17 11.82 3.32
N ALA A 288 -8.06 11.31 4.15
CA ALA A 288 -9.29 10.69 3.69
C ALA A 288 -10.28 11.73 3.17
N ILE A 289 -10.93 11.41 2.05
CA ILE A 289 -12.14 12.07 1.54
C ILE A 289 -13.29 11.10 1.80
N LEU A 290 -14.27 11.55 2.56
CA LEU A 290 -15.42 10.74 2.93
C LEU A 290 -16.62 11.01 2.00
N PRO A 291 -17.56 10.07 1.90
CA PRO A 291 -18.84 10.33 1.25
C PRO A 291 -19.58 11.48 1.95
N GLU A 292 -20.21 12.34 1.18
CA GLU A 292 -20.90 13.52 1.66
C GLU A 292 -21.90 13.18 2.79
N GLY A 293 -21.85 13.95 3.89
CA GLY A 293 -22.68 13.75 5.06
C GLY A 293 -22.22 12.66 6.04
N LEU A 294 -21.13 11.92 5.73
CA LEU A 294 -20.61 10.88 6.62
C LEU A 294 -19.36 11.36 7.39
N LYS A 295 -19.24 10.89 8.63
CA LYS A 295 -18.08 11.15 9.51
C LYS A 295 -17.15 9.95 9.61
N ASP A 296 -17.58 8.77 9.17
CA ASP A 296 -16.82 7.52 9.17
C ASP A 296 -17.28 6.62 8.04
N VAL A 297 -16.43 5.66 7.67
CA VAL A 297 -16.67 4.66 6.64
C VAL A 297 -16.26 3.29 7.17
N THR A 298 -17.12 2.32 6.94
CA THR A 298 -16.89 0.91 7.27
C THR A 298 -17.09 0.04 6.04
N HIS A 299 -16.89 -1.27 6.15
CA HIS A 299 -17.39 -2.19 5.14
C HIS A 299 -18.92 -2.07 5.02
N ASP A 300 -19.45 -2.17 3.81
CA ASP A 300 -20.87 -2.02 3.46
C ASP A 300 -21.42 -0.59 3.52
N THR A 301 -20.56 0.44 3.60
CA THR A 301 -20.98 1.85 3.50
C THR A 301 -21.51 2.21 2.11
N LEU A 302 -20.94 1.60 1.05
CA LEU A 302 -21.35 1.79 -0.37
C LEU A 302 -21.39 3.28 -0.80
N GLY A 303 -20.45 4.09 -0.33
CA GLY A 303 -20.50 5.55 -0.44
C GLY A 303 -19.92 6.15 -1.72
N LYS A 304 -19.54 5.36 -2.75
CA LYS A 304 -18.82 5.84 -3.95
C LYS A 304 -19.54 6.98 -4.68
N ASP A 305 -20.86 6.92 -4.78
CA ASP A 305 -21.67 7.91 -5.48
C ASP A 305 -21.79 9.23 -4.74
N LYS A 306 -21.47 9.24 -3.44
CA LYS A 306 -21.50 10.41 -2.55
C LYS A 306 -20.13 11.09 -2.41
N ILE A 307 -19.10 10.66 -3.12
CA ILE A 307 -17.83 11.41 -3.17
C ILE A 307 -18.06 12.71 -3.91
N ASN A 308 -17.69 13.82 -3.25
CA ASN A 308 -17.88 15.16 -3.79
C ASN A 308 -16.59 15.69 -4.43
N PRO A 309 -16.54 15.94 -5.76
CA PRO A 309 -15.37 16.48 -6.45
C PRO A 309 -14.93 17.87 -5.94
N GLU A 310 -15.85 18.71 -5.50
CA GLU A 310 -15.56 20.01 -4.93
C GLU A 310 -14.80 19.89 -3.60
N GLU A 311 -15.11 18.88 -2.78
CA GLU A 311 -14.34 18.61 -1.55
C GLU A 311 -12.91 18.15 -1.88
N ILE A 312 -12.73 17.31 -2.90
CA ILE A 312 -11.40 16.92 -3.39
C ILE A 312 -10.62 18.18 -3.78
N TYR A 313 -11.22 19.05 -4.58
CA TYR A 313 -10.61 20.30 -5.04
C TYR A 313 -10.22 21.22 -3.87
N ILE A 314 -11.11 21.45 -2.91
CA ILE A 314 -10.84 22.29 -1.72
C ILE A 314 -9.66 21.72 -0.92
N LYS A 315 -9.62 20.41 -0.70
CA LYS A 315 -8.52 19.77 0.01
C LYS A 315 -7.19 19.86 -0.75
N VAL A 316 -7.23 19.68 -2.08
CA VAL A 316 -6.04 19.85 -2.94
C VAL A 316 -5.50 21.26 -2.84
N LYS A 317 -6.34 22.29 -2.97
CA LYS A 317 -5.92 23.70 -2.80
C LYS A 317 -5.25 23.94 -1.46
N LYS A 318 -5.84 23.42 -0.38
CA LYS A 318 -5.27 23.57 0.96
C LYS A 318 -3.89 22.90 1.09
N ILE A 319 -3.72 21.68 0.51
CA ILE A 319 -2.45 20.94 0.59
C ILE A 319 -1.35 21.63 -0.23
N LEU A 320 -1.70 22.22 -1.36
CA LEU A 320 -0.76 22.83 -2.31
C LEU A 320 -0.62 24.34 -2.14
N ASN A 321 -1.35 24.97 -1.21
CA ASN A 321 -1.40 26.42 -0.98
C ASN A 321 -1.73 27.22 -2.26
N LEU A 322 -2.77 26.77 -3.01
CA LEU A 322 -3.27 27.38 -4.24
C LEU A 322 -4.43 28.34 -3.97
#